data_26dbc5b896065ae6fdf874a96daeb905
#
_entry.id   26dbc5b896065ae6fdf874a96daeb905
#
_cell.length_a   1.000
_cell.length_b   1.000
_cell.length_c   1.000
_cell.angle_alpha   90.00
_cell.angle_beta   90.00
_cell.angle_gamma   90.00
#
_symmetry.space_group_name_H-M   'P 1'
#
loop_
_entity.id
_entity.type
_entity.pdbx_description
1 polymer ?
#
loop_
_entity_poly.entity_id
_entity_poly.type
_entity_poly.pdbx_seq_one_letter_code
_entity_poly.pdbx_strand_id
1 'polypeptide(L)'
;MNNLERISHETMVFMRGNYRLDEIGDGKDELKFKQGAKTILTIYLHEDKYTFLVIFGKKEREVFETRRDEFSKYILDYYDGSKTYHDGKWMFIDVTTPEQLREVKKLVLIKKKPNRKPFSKENAVYSMCGQRCDLCVHYVGTTEEQRAIMEPFLQKMWGITDWSMRCTGCYSPECYCKSDPCNAKGCAPRKGLAECKECKDFPCIKATSADYRSVIHTEVHYADEITWGILPYVPYQYEK
;
A
#
# COMPACT_ATOMS: atom_id res chain seq x y z
N MET A 1 9.78 -11.97 -6.62
CA MET A 1 9.12 -11.52 -5.36
C MET A 1 8.63 -12.77 -4.65
N ASN A 2 9.06 -12.99 -3.43
CA ASN A 2 8.58 -14.10 -2.61
C ASN A 2 7.17 -13.79 -2.03
N ASN A 3 6.55 -14.77 -1.36
CA ASN A 3 5.20 -14.55 -0.82
C ASN A 3 5.12 -13.43 0.21
N LEU A 4 6.11 -13.29 1.09
CA LEU A 4 6.11 -12.25 2.13
C LEU A 4 6.27 -10.85 1.53
N GLU A 5 7.15 -10.69 0.55
CA GLU A 5 7.28 -9.43 -0.19
C GLU A 5 5.96 -9.06 -0.88
N ARG A 6 5.29 -10.05 -1.47
CA ARG A 6 4.00 -9.86 -2.12
C ARG A 6 2.90 -9.48 -1.11
N ILE A 7 2.83 -10.17 0.03
CA ILE A 7 1.89 -9.86 1.11
C ILE A 7 2.10 -8.44 1.62
N SER A 8 3.36 -8.06 1.89
CA SER A 8 3.71 -6.70 2.32
C SER A 8 3.23 -5.66 1.30
N HIS A 9 3.61 -5.84 0.05
CA HIS A 9 3.21 -4.95 -1.04
C HIS A 9 1.69 -4.82 -1.19
N GLU A 10 0.99 -5.94 -1.32
CA GLU A 10 -0.47 -5.95 -1.49
C GLU A 10 -1.21 -5.38 -0.27
N THR A 11 -0.65 -5.53 0.94
CA THR A 11 -1.20 -4.92 2.15
C THR A 11 -1.11 -3.41 2.10
N MET A 12 0.06 -2.87 1.76
CA MET A 12 0.27 -1.43 1.67
C MET A 12 -0.60 -0.80 0.58
N VAL A 13 -0.67 -1.43 -0.60
CA VAL A 13 -1.57 -1.02 -1.68
C VAL A 13 -3.02 -0.97 -1.20
N PHE A 14 -3.50 -2.02 -0.54
CA PHE A 14 -4.86 -2.09 -0.05
C PHE A 14 -5.14 -1.04 1.03
N MET A 15 -4.28 -0.93 2.03
CA MET A 15 -4.49 0.01 3.13
C MET A 15 -4.43 1.46 2.65
N ARG A 16 -3.39 1.81 1.91
CA ARG A 16 -3.21 3.17 1.38
C ARG A 16 -4.22 3.54 0.30
N GLY A 17 -4.63 2.59 -0.53
CA GLY A 17 -5.62 2.83 -1.58
C GLY A 17 -7.04 3.06 -1.04
N ASN A 18 -7.39 2.47 0.10
CA ASN A 18 -8.74 2.52 0.66
C ASN A 18 -8.88 3.48 1.85
N TYR A 19 -7.79 3.77 2.55
CA TYR A 19 -7.89 4.46 3.85
C TYR A 19 -6.93 5.63 3.97
N ARG A 20 -7.39 6.65 4.69
CA ARG A 20 -6.57 7.71 5.30
C ARG A 20 -6.39 7.34 6.75
N LEU A 21 -5.24 6.79 7.08
CA LEU A 21 -4.88 6.34 8.41
C LEU A 21 -3.44 6.76 8.71
N ASP A 22 -3.16 6.98 9.97
CA ASP A 22 -1.79 7.14 10.44
C ASP A 22 -1.10 5.78 10.40
N GLU A 23 0.08 5.73 9.84
CA GLU A 23 0.97 4.57 9.86
C GLU A 23 2.01 4.78 10.94
N ILE A 24 2.00 3.94 11.96
CA ILE A 24 2.91 4.02 13.11
C ILE A 24 3.60 2.69 13.27
N GLY A 25 4.90 2.68 13.24
CA GLY A 25 5.69 1.48 13.42
C GLY A 25 7.13 1.79 13.78
N ASP A 26 7.80 0.80 14.38
CA ASP A 26 9.24 0.85 14.64
C ASP A 26 10.05 0.40 13.42
N GLY A 27 9.35 -0.08 12.39
CA GLY A 27 9.90 -0.56 11.13
C GLY A 27 10.67 -1.86 11.20
N LYS A 28 10.72 -2.49 12.37
CA LYS A 28 11.36 -3.78 12.57
C LYS A 28 10.33 -4.88 12.80
N ASP A 29 9.53 -4.71 13.82
CA ASP A 29 8.68 -5.77 14.35
C ASP A 29 7.20 -5.48 14.27
N GLU A 30 6.78 -4.21 14.16
CA GLU A 30 5.37 -3.82 14.21
C GLU A 30 5.04 -2.64 13.28
N LEU A 31 3.85 -2.72 12.66
CA LEU A 31 3.22 -1.63 11.94
C LEU A 31 1.75 -1.52 12.35
N LYS A 32 1.31 -0.32 12.73
CA LYS A 32 -0.09 -0.02 13.07
C LYS A 32 -0.70 0.96 12.08
N PHE A 33 -1.92 0.68 11.67
CA PHE A 33 -2.79 1.62 10.97
C PHE A 33 -3.83 2.17 11.93
N LYS A 34 -3.80 3.49 12.18
CA LYS A 34 -4.64 4.14 13.19
C LYS A 34 -5.48 5.27 12.61
N GLN A 35 -6.58 5.54 13.28
CA GLN A 35 -7.35 6.77 13.10
C GLN A 35 -7.51 7.43 14.48
N GLY A 36 -6.70 8.45 14.74
CA GLY A 36 -6.57 9.01 16.07
C GLY A 36 -6.18 7.94 17.10
N ALA A 37 -6.96 7.80 18.16
CA ALA A 37 -6.71 6.79 19.20
C ALA A 37 -7.05 5.35 18.76
N LYS A 38 -7.90 5.17 17.72
CA LYS A 38 -8.41 3.84 17.33
C LYS A 38 -7.43 3.14 16.37
N THR A 39 -6.92 1.97 16.76
CA THR A 39 -6.19 1.07 15.87
C THR A 39 -7.16 0.28 15.00
N ILE A 40 -6.93 0.28 13.70
CA ILE A 40 -7.71 -0.43 12.70
C ILE A 40 -7.08 -1.78 12.39
N LEU A 41 -5.77 -1.80 12.23
CA LEU A 41 -4.99 -2.99 11.93
C LEU A 41 -3.61 -2.86 12.59
N THR A 42 -3.11 -3.94 13.19
CA THR A 42 -1.69 -4.07 13.55
C THR A 42 -1.10 -5.23 12.77
N ILE A 43 0.12 -5.10 12.30
CA ILE A 43 0.87 -6.15 11.62
C ILE A 43 2.16 -6.36 12.40
N TYR A 44 2.40 -7.60 12.83
CA TYR A 44 3.66 -8.04 13.39
C TYR A 44 4.48 -8.70 12.28
N LEU A 45 5.72 -8.27 12.13
CA LEU A 45 6.62 -8.66 11.05
C LEU A 45 7.56 -9.73 11.57
N HIS A 46 7.43 -10.96 11.08
CA HIS A 46 8.32 -12.08 11.38
C HIS A 46 9.15 -12.45 10.14
N GLU A 47 10.17 -13.25 10.30
CA GLU A 47 11.03 -13.68 9.19
C GLU A 47 10.31 -14.57 8.19
N ASP A 48 9.39 -15.42 8.68
CA ASP A 48 8.70 -16.46 7.91
C ASP A 48 7.21 -16.18 7.66
N LYS A 49 6.61 -15.19 8.34
CA LYS A 49 5.19 -14.85 8.25
C LYS A 49 4.93 -13.41 8.67
N TYR A 50 3.72 -12.93 8.42
CA TYR A 50 3.16 -11.76 9.08
C TYR A 50 1.96 -12.13 9.92
N THR A 51 1.86 -11.59 11.15
CA THR A 51 0.69 -11.78 12.01
C THR A 51 -0.15 -10.50 11.98
N PHE A 52 -1.38 -10.62 11.49
CA PHE A 52 -2.34 -9.52 11.41
C PHE A 52 -3.26 -9.54 12.61
N LEU A 53 -3.21 -8.52 13.44
CA LEU A 53 -4.14 -8.34 14.55
C LEU A 53 -5.32 -7.48 14.12
N VAL A 54 -6.50 -8.09 14.08
CA VAL A 54 -7.78 -7.42 13.86
C VAL A 54 -8.64 -7.59 15.11
N ILE A 55 -9.10 -6.48 15.68
CA ILE A 55 -9.94 -6.49 16.90
C ILE A 55 -11.37 -6.11 16.51
N PHE A 56 -12.31 -7.02 16.69
CA PHE A 56 -13.73 -6.77 16.44
C PHE A 56 -14.45 -6.37 17.74
N GLY A 57 -15.00 -5.16 17.77
CA GLY A 57 -15.98 -4.76 18.76
C GLY A 57 -17.33 -5.47 18.53
N LYS A 58 -18.33 -5.14 19.33
CA LYS A 58 -19.65 -5.79 19.26
C LYS A 58 -20.29 -5.67 17.88
N LYS A 59 -20.30 -4.47 17.28
CA LYS A 59 -20.91 -4.23 15.97
C LYS A 59 -20.22 -4.99 14.83
N GLU A 60 -18.89 -5.01 14.84
CA GLU A 60 -18.13 -5.73 13.83
C GLU A 60 -18.35 -7.26 13.91
N ARG A 61 -18.50 -7.80 15.14
CA ARG A 61 -18.86 -9.22 15.31
C ARG A 61 -20.25 -9.53 14.78
N GLU A 62 -21.26 -8.69 15.07
CA GLU A 62 -22.61 -8.83 14.51
C GLU A 62 -22.59 -8.86 13.00
N VAL A 63 -21.85 -7.96 12.36
CA VAL A 63 -21.67 -7.95 10.90
C VAL A 63 -20.97 -9.23 10.42
N PHE A 64 -19.90 -9.65 11.09
CA PHE A 64 -19.17 -10.86 10.71
C PHE A 64 -20.08 -12.10 10.76
N GLU A 65 -20.88 -12.25 11.81
CA GLU A 65 -21.79 -13.40 11.97
C GLU A 65 -22.82 -13.49 10.82
N THR A 66 -23.27 -12.36 10.26
CA THR A 66 -24.18 -12.35 9.10
C THR A 66 -23.49 -12.70 7.78
N ARG A 67 -22.16 -12.76 7.77
CA ARG A 67 -21.33 -12.97 6.58
C ARG A 67 -20.33 -14.13 6.74
N ARG A 68 -20.58 -15.03 7.70
CA ARG A 68 -19.66 -16.14 7.99
C ARG A 68 -19.39 -17.04 6.78
N ASP A 69 -20.38 -17.24 5.93
CA ASP A 69 -20.31 -18.05 4.71
C ASP A 69 -19.40 -17.47 3.62
N GLU A 70 -19.04 -16.18 3.73
CA GLU A 70 -18.07 -15.54 2.84
C GLU A 70 -16.61 -15.86 3.19
N PHE A 71 -16.36 -16.51 4.33
CA PHE A 71 -15.03 -16.74 4.86
C PHE A 71 -14.63 -18.22 4.79
N SER A 72 -13.36 -18.45 4.50
CA SER A 72 -12.78 -19.77 4.53
C SER A 72 -12.71 -20.35 5.95
N LYS A 73 -12.61 -21.68 6.05
CA LYS A 73 -12.40 -22.38 7.33
C LYS A 73 -11.19 -21.79 8.10
N TYR A 74 -10.14 -21.40 7.39
CA TYR A 74 -8.96 -20.77 7.97
C TYR A 74 -9.31 -19.54 8.84
N ILE A 75 -10.11 -18.61 8.33
CA ILE A 75 -10.56 -17.43 9.09
C ILE A 75 -11.54 -17.80 10.20
N LEU A 76 -12.45 -18.72 9.92
CA LEU A 76 -13.43 -19.17 10.91
C LEU A 76 -12.73 -19.79 12.13
N ASP A 77 -11.68 -20.59 11.94
CA ASP A 77 -10.90 -21.18 13.03
C ASP A 77 -10.24 -20.10 13.90
N TYR A 78 -9.67 -19.04 13.29
CA TYR A 78 -9.15 -17.89 14.04
C TYR A 78 -10.24 -17.13 14.78
N TYR A 79 -11.37 -16.89 14.13
CA TYR A 79 -12.47 -16.16 14.76
C TYR A 79 -13.04 -16.94 15.94
N ASP A 80 -13.37 -18.22 15.75
CA ASP A 80 -13.97 -19.06 16.79
C ASP A 80 -13.00 -19.32 17.96
N GLY A 81 -11.72 -19.56 17.65
CA GLY A 81 -10.67 -19.78 18.65
C GLY A 81 -10.21 -18.54 19.41
N SER A 82 -10.55 -17.34 18.93
CA SER A 82 -10.08 -16.08 19.54
C SER A 82 -10.87 -15.70 20.80
N LYS A 83 -10.16 -15.19 21.81
CA LYS A 83 -10.80 -14.69 23.04
C LYS A 83 -11.46 -13.33 22.80
N THR A 84 -12.58 -13.13 23.47
CA THR A 84 -13.26 -11.83 23.54
C THR A 84 -12.93 -11.17 24.88
N TYR A 85 -12.36 -9.98 24.81
CA TYR A 85 -12.05 -9.13 25.94
C TYR A 85 -13.10 -7.99 26.04
N HIS A 86 -12.96 -7.12 27.06
CA HIS A 86 -13.87 -5.98 27.25
C HIS A 86 -13.89 -5.01 26.08
N ASP A 87 -12.76 -4.86 25.36
CA ASP A 87 -12.59 -3.97 24.21
C ASP A 87 -12.82 -4.66 22.84
N GLY A 88 -13.00 -5.99 22.83
CA GLY A 88 -13.32 -6.74 21.62
C GLY A 88 -12.73 -8.13 21.52
N LYS A 89 -13.00 -8.78 20.39
CA LYS A 89 -12.46 -10.08 20.02
C LYS A 89 -11.16 -9.87 19.26
N TRP A 90 -10.06 -10.41 19.79
CA TRP A 90 -8.71 -10.22 19.27
C TRP A 90 -8.29 -11.40 18.41
N MET A 91 -8.18 -11.18 17.12
CA MET A 91 -7.78 -12.20 16.16
C MET A 91 -6.33 -11.94 15.70
N PHE A 92 -5.42 -12.80 16.11
CA PHE A 92 -4.02 -12.82 15.64
C PHE A 92 -3.92 -13.82 14.51
N ILE A 93 -3.92 -13.35 13.27
CA ILE A 93 -4.04 -14.15 12.07
C ILE A 93 -2.69 -14.23 11.37
N ASP A 94 -2.09 -15.41 11.32
CA ASP A 94 -0.80 -15.64 10.65
C ASP A 94 -1.00 -15.73 9.15
N VAL A 95 -0.29 -14.96 8.37
CA VAL A 95 -0.42 -14.87 6.91
C VAL A 95 0.91 -15.19 6.25
N THR A 96 0.93 -16.22 5.41
CA THR A 96 2.09 -16.68 4.64
C THR A 96 1.82 -16.71 3.14
N THR A 97 0.54 -16.56 2.74
CA THR A 97 0.14 -16.58 1.33
C THR A 97 -0.76 -15.40 0.95
N PRO A 98 -0.77 -14.99 -0.32
CA PRO A 98 -1.68 -13.95 -0.81
C PRO A 98 -3.16 -14.32 -0.67
N GLU A 99 -3.49 -15.61 -0.70
CA GLU A 99 -4.86 -16.12 -0.50
C GLU A 99 -5.37 -15.80 0.90
N GLN A 100 -4.55 -16.06 1.92
CA GLN A 100 -4.85 -15.72 3.32
C GLN A 100 -4.97 -14.21 3.50
N LEU A 101 -4.11 -13.43 2.85
CA LEU A 101 -4.21 -11.97 2.86
C LEU A 101 -5.55 -11.47 2.29
N ARG A 102 -6.07 -12.08 1.22
CA ARG A 102 -7.39 -11.72 0.68
C ARG A 102 -8.49 -11.85 1.72
N GLU A 103 -8.44 -12.88 2.54
CA GLU A 103 -9.40 -13.07 3.63
C GLU A 103 -9.24 -12.00 4.72
N VAL A 104 -8.01 -11.66 5.11
CA VAL A 104 -7.74 -10.58 6.09
C VAL A 104 -8.25 -9.23 5.58
N LYS A 105 -8.09 -8.94 4.27
CA LYS A 105 -8.63 -7.71 3.67
C LYS A 105 -10.16 -7.60 3.85
N LYS A 106 -10.91 -8.71 3.75
CA LYS A 106 -12.36 -8.71 4.04
C LYS A 106 -12.67 -8.36 5.50
N LEU A 107 -11.87 -8.88 6.45
CA LEU A 107 -12.02 -8.52 7.87
C LEU A 107 -11.75 -7.03 8.11
N VAL A 108 -10.72 -6.47 7.48
CA VAL A 108 -10.43 -5.03 7.57
C VAL A 108 -11.60 -4.19 7.03
N LEU A 109 -12.24 -4.62 5.95
CA LEU A 109 -13.44 -3.94 5.41
C LEU A 109 -14.64 -3.97 6.37
N ILE A 110 -14.80 -5.04 7.16
CA ILE A 110 -15.79 -5.10 8.25
C ILE A 110 -15.37 -4.15 9.38
N LYS A 111 -14.09 -4.15 9.77
CA LYS A 111 -13.57 -3.30 10.84
C LYS A 111 -13.75 -1.82 10.55
N LYS A 112 -13.52 -1.42 9.30
CA LYS A 112 -13.61 -0.04 8.87
C LYS A 112 -14.01 0.07 7.40
N LYS A 113 -15.07 0.81 7.13
CA LYS A 113 -15.42 1.18 5.75
C LYS A 113 -14.31 2.06 5.15
N PRO A 114 -13.98 1.89 3.87
CA PRO A 114 -13.06 2.79 3.17
C PRO A 114 -13.46 4.26 3.36
N ASN A 115 -12.47 5.10 3.60
CA ASN A 115 -12.67 6.54 3.81
C ASN A 115 -11.83 7.41 2.85
N ARG A 116 -11.11 6.78 1.92
CA ARG A 116 -10.43 7.45 0.83
C ARG A 116 -11.33 7.43 -0.41
N LYS A 117 -11.46 8.58 -1.06
CA LYS A 117 -12.04 8.61 -2.41
C LYS A 117 -11.00 8.10 -3.40
N PRO A 118 -11.36 7.20 -4.32
CA PRO A 118 -10.46 6.80 -5.39
C PRO A 118 -10.00 8.03 -6.18
N PHE A 119 -8.73 8.03 -6.63
CA PHE A 119 -8.27 9.05 -7.55
C PHE A 119 -8.99 8.89 -8.88
N SER A 120 -9.33 10.03 -9.49
CA SER A 120 -9.85 10.03 -10.85
C SER A 120 -8.87 9.31 -11.77
N LYS A 121 -9.41 8.50 -12.68
CA LYS A 121 -8.64 7.90 -13.78
C LYS A 121 -8.70 8.74 -15.04
N GLU A 122 -9.51 9.79 -15.03
CA GLU A 122 -9.58 10.75 -16.10
C GLU A 122 -8.23 11.48 -16.22
N ASN A 123 -7.65 11.47 -17.39
CA ASN A 123 -6.32 12.00 -17.69
C ASN A 123 -5.17 11.35 -16.88
N ALA A 124 -5.37 10.14 -16.35
CA ALA A 124 -4.33 9.42 -15.64
C ALA A 124 -3.15 9.11 -16.55
N VAL A 125 -1.95 9.40 -16.09
CA VAL A 125 -0.69 9.11 -16.80
C VAL A 125 0.04 8.01 -16.04
N TYR A 126 0.25 6.88 -16.69
CA TYR A 126 0.93 5.73 -16.10
C TYR A 126 2.36 5.60 -16.59
N SER A 127 3.23 5.22 -15.69
CA SER A 127 4.58 4.80 -16.02
C SER A 127 4.59 3.36 -16.56
N MET A 128 5.69 2.96 -17.14
CA MET A 128 5.91 1.59 -17.62
C MET A 128 5.69 0.51 -16.53
N CYS A 129 6.01 0.81 -15.28
CA CYS A 129 5.78 -0.09 -14.15
C CYS A 129 4.37 0.01 -13.54
N GLY A 130 3.53 0.92 -14.04
CA GLY A 130 2.16 1.11 -13.59
C GLY A 130 1.97 2.12 -12.47
N GLN A 131 3.00 2.87 -12.11
CA GLN A 131 2.85 3.99 -11.19
C GLN A 131 2.13 5.16 -11.86
N ARG A 132 1.44 5.97 -11.07
CA ARG A 132 0.72 7.17 -11.50
C ARG A 132 1.68 8.36 -11.60
N CYS A 133 2.13 8.66 -12.83
CA CYS A 133 3.01 9.80 -13.07
C CYS A 133 2.32 11.13 -12.76
N ASP A 134 1.04 11.26 -13.07
CA ASP A 134 0.24 12.46 -12.78
C ASP A 134 0.09 12.77 -11.27
N LEU A 135 0.39 11.80 -10.41
CA LEU A 135 0.45 11.96 -8.96
C LEU A 135 1.90 12.15 -8.46
N CYS A 136 2.89 12.21 -9.34
CA CYS A 136 4.29 12.30 -8.97
C CYS A 136 4.76 13.77 -8.94
N VAL A 137 5.41 14.18 -7.85
CA VAL A 137 5.95 15.53 -7.69
C VAL A 137 6.93 15.95 -8.80
N HIS A 138 7.63 15.00 -9.39
CA HIS A 138 8.59 15.26 -10.46
C HIS A 138 7.98 15.36 -11.85
N TYR A 139 6.71 14.97 -12.01
CA TYR A 139 6.06 15.00 -13.31
C TYR A 139 5.72 16.42 -13.76
N VAL A 140 5.97 16.75 -15.02
CA VAL A 140 5.74 18.09 -15.56
C VAL A 140 4.29 18.55 -15.49
N GLY A 141 3.33 17.62 -15.55
CA GLY A 141 1.91 17.88 -15.43
C GLY A 141 1.42 18.13 -13.99
N THR A 142 2.27 17.91 -12.99
CA THR A 142 1.92 18.18 -11.59
C THR A 142 1.94 19.69 -11.35
N THR A 143 0.84 20.23 -10.83
CA THR A 143 0.70 21.67 -10.61
C THR A 143 1.60 22.19 -9.48
N GLU A 144 1.92 23.48 -9.48
CA GLU A 144 2.71 24.09 -8.38
C GLU A 144 1.96 23.99 -7.05
N GLU A 145 0.63 24.09 -7.05
CA GLU A 145 -0.18 23.91 -5.86
C GLU A 145 -0.04 22.50 -5.29
N GLN A 146 -0.11 21.47 -6.14
CA GLN A 146 0.12 20.07 -5.74
C GLN A 146 1.54 19.85 -5.22
N ARG A 147 2.54 20.51 -5.82
CA ARG A 147 3.93 20.45 -5.35
C ARG A 147 4.09 21.05 -3.98
N ALA A 148 3.56 22.26 -3.77
CA ALA A 148 3.64 22.94 -2.49
C ALA A 148 3.06 22.12 -1.32
N ILE A 149 2.02 21.33 -1.59
CA ILE A 149 1.44 20.40 -0.63
C ILE A 149 2.40 19.25 -0.30
N MET A 150 3.11 18.72 -1.29
CA MET A 150 3.94 17.53 -1.15
C MET A 150 5.36 17.82 -0.62
N GLU A 151 5.92 18.98 -0.96
CA GLU A 151 7.31 19.33 -0.65
C GLU A 151 7.70 19.15 0.82
N PRO A 152 6.95 19.71 1.80
CA PRO A 152 7.33 19.57 3.20
C PRO A 152 7.39 18.13 3.67
N PHE A 153 6.51 17.30 3.13
CA PHE A 153 6.45 15.88 3.46
C PHE A 153 7.63 15.11 2.85
N LEU A 154 7.91 15.33 1.57
CA LEU A 154 9.00 14.67 0.86
C LEU A 154 10.38 15.09 1.39
N GLN A 155 10.52 16.35 1.81
CA GLN A 155 11.70 16.83 2.51
C GLN A 155 11.89 16.08 3.84
N LYS A 156 10.82 15.93 4.62
CA LYS A 156 10.86 15.23 5.91
C LYS A 156 11.16 13.74 5.75
N MET A 157 10.55 13.07 4.76
CA MET A 157 10.69 11.63 4.56
C MET A 157 11.99 11.21 3.87
N TRP A 158 12.41 11.97 2.86
CA TRP A 158 13.51 11.56 1.99
C TRP A 158 14.62 12.59 1.88
N GLY A 159 14.54 13.69 2.62
CA GLY A 159 15.55 14.75 2.57
C GLY A 159 15.63 15.46 1.21
N ILE A 160 14.62 15.31 0.35
CA ILE A 160 14.60 15.92 -0.98
C ILE A 160 14.29 17.39 -0.84
N THR A 161 15.21 18.24 -1.31
CA THR A 161 15.10 19.71 -1.28
C THR A 161 15.17 20.34 -2.66
N ASP A 162 15.60 19.59 -3.67
CA ASP A 162 15.69 20.07 -5.05
C ASP A 162 14.57 19.49 -5.92
N TRP A 163 13.71 20.37 -6.38
CA TRP A 163 12.55 20.11 -7.22
C TRP A 163 12.73 20.60 -8.65
N SER A 164 13.94 20.98 -9.01
CA SER A 164 14.27 21.52 -10.36
C SER A 164 14.09 20.49 -11.47
N MET A 165 14.13 19.20 -11.13
CA MET A 165 13.99 18.13 -12.11
C MET A 165 12.54 17.96 -12.56
N ARG A 166 12.30 18.12 -13.84
CA ARG A 166 11.02 17.90 -14.50
C ARG A 166 11.04 16.57 -15.27
N CYS A 167 10.15 15.67 -14.91
CA CYS A 167 9.99 14.37 -15.56
C CYS A 167 8.84 14.42 -16.56
N THR A 168 9.11 14.03 -17.81
CA THR A 168 8.09 13.95 -18.86
C THR A 168 7.52 12.55 -19.04
N GLY A 169 7.82 11.62 -18.11
CA GLY A 169 7.32 10.25 -18.09
C GLY A 169 8.35 9.21 -18.52
N CYS A 170 8.07 7.94 -18.25
CA CYS A 170 9.02 6.83 -18.47
C CYS A 170 9.39 6.61 -19.94
N TYR A 171 8.53 6.97 -20.87
CA TYR A 171 8.75 6.80 -22.30
C TYR A 171 9.57 7.93 -22.91
N SER A 172 9.90 8.95 -22.13
CA SER A 172 10.70 10.09 -22.57
C SER A 172 12.16 9.96 -22.19
N PRO A 173 13.09 10.52 -23.02
CA PRO A 173 14.49 10.66 -22.65
C PRO A 173 14.72 11.49 -21.38
N GLU A 174 13.79 12.38 -21.06
CA GLU A 174 13.82 13.30 -19.90
C GLU A 174 13.12 12.71 -18.67
N CYS A 175 12.98 11.40 -18.60
CA CYS A 175 12.43 10.75 -17.42
C CYS A 175 13.34 10.97 -16.20
N TYR A 176 12.72 11.24 -15.04
CA TYR A 176 13.44 11.33 -13.76
C TYR A 176 14.28 10.08 -13.47
N CYS A 177 13.74 8.91 -13.79
CA CYS A 177 14.43 7.64 -13.67
C CYS A 177 15.45 7.41 -14.78
N LYS A 178 16.37 8.34 -15.03
CA LYS A 178 17.40 8.23 -16.08
C LYS A 178 18.45 7.18 -15.79
N SER A 179 18.73 6.96 -14.53
CA SER A 179 19.80 6.09 -14.09
C SER A 179 19.28 4.73 -13.64
N ASP A 180 20.14 3.78 -13.56
CA ASP A 180 19.99 2.38 -13.17
C ASP A 180 19.05 2.00 -12.01
N PRO A 181 18.64 2.89 -11.09
CA PRO A 181 17.65 2.50 -10.11
C PRO A 181 16.29 2.15 -10.69
N CYS A 182 15.90 2.69 -11.87
CA CYS A 182 14.64 2.31 -12.49
C CYS A 182 14.79 1.01 -13.30
N ASN A 183 14.91 -0.08 -12.59
CA ASN A 183 15.01 -1.42 -13.17
C ASN A 183 13.84 -1.78 -14.10
N ALA A 184 12.65 -1.19 -13.92
CA ALA A 184 11.50 -1.41 -14.77
C ALA A 184 11.71 -0.84 -16.18
N LYS A 185 12.21 0.40 -16.28
CA LYS A 185 12.49 1.07 -17.56
C LYS A 185 13.50 0.32 -18.43
N GLY A 186 14.50 -0.30 -17.83
CA GLY A 186 15.45 -1.13 -18.57
C GLY A 186 14.99 -2.57 -18.78
N CYS A 187 14.13 -3.11 -17.93
CA CYS A 187 13.74 -4.51 -17.95
C CYS A 187 12.67 -4.81 -19.00
N ALA A 188 11.57 -4.04 -19.03
CA ALA A 188 10.45 -4.30 -19.92
C ALA A 188 10.87 -4.22 -21.40
N PRO A 189 11.57 -3.18 -21.89
CA PRO A 189 12.05 -3.13 -23.27
C PRO A 189 12.98 -4.28 -23.63
N ARG A 190 13.88 -4.71 -22.73
CA ARG A 190 14.76 -5.87 -22.98
C ARG A 190 13.98 -7.18 -23.16
N LYS A 191 12.77 -7.26 -22.60
CA LYS A 191 11.86 -8.40 -22.77
C LYS A 191 10.90 -8.21 -23.96
N GLY A 192 11.02 -7.13 -24.72
CA GLY A 192 10.12 -6.80 -25.82
C GLY A 192 8.71 -6.39 -25.36
N LEU A 193 8.57 -5.87 -24.14
CA LEU A 193 7.31 -5.49 -23.54
C LEU A 193 7.17 -3.98 -23.49
N ALA A 194 5.95 -3.47 -23.72
CA ALA A 194 5.64 -2.05 -23.55
C ALA A 194 5.46 -1.69 -22.07
N GLU A 195 4.83 -2.56 -21.31
CA GLU A 195 4.52 -2.33 -19.90
C GLU A 195 4.84 -3.56 -19.03
N CYS A 196 5.16 -3.32 -17.78
CA CYS A 196 5.46 -4.39 -16.83
C CYS A 196 4.27 -5.33 -16.57
N LYS A 197 3.04 -4.84 -16.71
CA LYS A 197 1.83 -5.69 -16.53
C LYS A 197 1.73 -6.83 -17.55
N GLU A 198 2.40 -6.72 -18.68
CA GLU A 198 2.44 -7.75 -19.72
C GLU A 198 3.42 -8.89 -19.38
N CYS A 199 4.27 -8.66 -18.38
CA CYS A 199 5.27 -9.62 -17.97
C CYS A 199 4.64 -10.73 -17.10
N LYS A 200 4.94 -11.98 -17.46
CA LYS A 200 4.50 -13.15 -16.67
C LYS A 200 4.99 -13.16 -15.22
N ASP A 201 6.11 -12.48 -14.95
CA ASP A 201 6.71 -12.38 -13.62
C ASP A 201 6.15 -11.20 -12.81
N PHE A 202 5.20 -10.45 -13.38
CA PHE A 202 4.60 -9.30 -12.71
C PHE A 202 3.53 -9.73 -11.68
N PRO A 203 3.44 -9.09 -10.49
CA PRO A 203 4.31 -8.04 -9.97
C PRO A 203 5.65 -8.60 -9.46
N CYS A 204 6.73 -7.87 -9.71
CA CYS A 204 8.07 -8.26 -9.29
C CYS A 204 8.77 -7.11 -8.56
N ILE A 205 9.84 -7.42 -7.83
CA ILE A 205 10.62 -6.43 -7.06
C ILE A 205 11.09 -5.24 -7.93
N LYS A 206 11.39 -5.46 -9.20
CA LYS A 206 11.81 -4.42 -10.13
C LYS A 206 10.69 -3.45 -10.49
N ALA A 207 9.46 -3.93 -10.62
CA ALA A 207 8.29 -3.10 -10.91
C ALA A 207 7.75 -2.42 -9.66
N THR A 208 7.94 -3.04 -8.52
CA THR A 208 7.51 -2.47 -7.24
C THR A 208 8.54 -1.53 -6.62
N SER A 209 9.74 -1.46 -7.12
CA SER A 209 10.95 -0.68 -6.82
C SER A 209 11.00 0.17 -5.53
N ALA A 210 9.91 0.37 -4.85
CA ALA A 210 9.86 0.94 -3.53
C ALA A 210 10.14 -0.16 -2.51
N ASP A 211 11.19 -0.03 -1.75
CA ASP A 211 11.31 -0.75 -0.51
C ASP A 211 10.22 -0.24 0.42
N TYR A 212 9.06 -0.89 0.40
CA TYR A 212 7.91 -0.53 1.24
C TYR A 212 8.25 -0.61 2.72
N ARG A 213 9.27 -1.37 3.10
CA ARG A 213 9.81 -1.37 4.44
C ARG A 213 10.43 -0.03 4.79
N SER A 214 11.11 0.63 3.86
CA SER A 214 11.71 1.94 4.11
C SER A 214 10.68 3.03 4.37
N VAL A 215 9.47 2.88 3.85
CA VAL A 215 8.34 3.81 4.07
C VAL A 215 7.60 3.50 5.38
N ILE A 216 7.75 2.31 5.92
CA ILE A 216 7.13 1.87 7.19
C ILE A 216 7.85 2.48 8.40
N HIS A 217 9.10 2.91 8.26
CA HIS A 217 9.95 3.37 9.36
C HIS A 217 9.66 4.78 9.87
N THR A 218 8.75 5.50 9.26
CA THR A 218 8.41 6.85 9.69
C THR A 218 6.99 6.91 10.20
N GLU A 219 6.78 7.69 11.25
CA GLU A 219 5.45 8.07 11.66
C GLU A 219 4.82 8.91 10.54
N VAL A 220 3.87 8.31 9.84
CA VAL A 220 3.24 8.92 8.67
C VAL A 220 1.79 9.23 9.02
N HIS A 221 1.48 10.51 9.10
CA HIS A 221 0.12 10.99 9.23
C HIS A 221 -0.49 11.16 7.84
N TYR A 222 -1.50 10.37 7.51
CA TYR A 222 -2.21 10.46 6.24
C TYR A 222 -3.18 11.63 6.22
N ALA A 223 -2.66 12.81 6.06
CA ALA A 223 -3.41 13.93 5.53
C ALA A 223 -3.55 13.79 4.00
N ASP A 224 -4.40 14.62 3.38
CA ASP A 224 -4.54 14.62 1.91
C ASP A 224 -3.22 14.90 1.19
N GLU A 225 -2.36 15.68 1.82
CA GLU A 225 -1.05 16.10 1.34
C GLU A 225 -0.15 14.90 1.05
N ILE A 226 -0.18 13.89 1.92
CA ILE A 226 0.68 12.70 1.84
C ILE A 226 0.24 11.77 0.70
N THR A 227 -1.02 11.82 0.34
CA THR A 227 -1.59 11.02 -0.73
C THR A 227 -0.83 11.18 -2.04
N TRP A 228 -0.43 12.40 -2.38
CA TRP A 228 0.32 12.72 -3.58
C TRP A 228 1.76 12.21 -3.55
N GLY A 229 2.38 12.13 -2.36
CA GLY A 229 3.74 11.62 -2.22
C GLY A 229 3.83 10.09 -2.26
N ILE A 230 2.79 9.39 -1.80
CA ILE A 230 2.83 7.92 -1.62
C ILE A 230 2.14 7.17 -2.75
N LEU A 231 1.04 7.69 -3.28
CA LEU A 231 0.24 7.01 -4.31
C LEU A 231 0.96 6.76 -5.63
N PRO A 232 1.95 7.56 -6.06
CA PRO A 232 2.76 7.20 -7.23
C PRO A 232 3.42 5.82 -7.12
N TYR A 233 3.65 5.36 -5.89
CA TYR A 233 4.26 4.05 -5.62
C TYR A 233 3.25 2.89 -5.53
N VAL A 234 1.96 3.15 -5.74
CA VAL A 234 0.90 2.11 -5.80
C VAL A 234 0.66 1.74 -7.26
N PRO A 235 1.07 0.56 -7.72
CA PRO A 235 0.85 0.15 -9.10
C PRO A 235 -0.64 0.08 -9.45
N TYR A 236 -1.04 0.65 -10.57
CA TYR A 236 -2.44 0.79 -10.99
C TYR A 236 -3.20 -0.53 -11.18
N GLN A 237 -2.50 -1.63 -11.46
CA GLN A 237 -3.12 -2.94 -11.63
C GLN A 237 -3.72 -3.52 -10.35
N TYR A 238 -3.40 -2.96 -9.20
CA TYR A 238 -4.04 -3.31 -7.94
C TYR A 238 -5.28 -2.46 -7.63
N GLU A 239 -5.56 -1.48 -8.47
CA GLU A 239 -6.75 -0.62 -8.36
C GLU A 239 -8.02 -1.25 -8.94
N LYS A 240 -7.97 -2.51 -9.36
CA LYS A 240 -9.11 -3.25 -9.92
C LYS A 240 -9.96 -3.89 -8.85
#